data_28bd786fdbf1712d135590c876c00f50
#
_entry.id   28bd786fdbf1712d135590c876c00f50
#
_cell.length_a   1.000
_cell.length_b   1.000
_cell.length_c   1.000
_cell.angle_alpha   90.00
_cell.angle_beta   90.00
_cell.angle_gamma   90.00
#
_symmetry.space_group_name_H-M   'P 1'
#
loop_
_entity.id
_entity.type
_entity.pdbx_description
1 polymer ?
#
loop_
_entity_poly.entity_id
_entity_poly.type
_entity_poly.pdbx_seq_one_letter_code
_entity_poly.pdbx_strand_id
1 'polypeptide(L)'
;MADTETTKLKASSPSPHPIAVKLRRILVSVYLETSAALDYALELAKIPGTHFVLLNVIETPRSERNLGAFASEENKAKLEFRREQALHHLEAVCEKFQMAGALCTANVRIGIPHDEILNEAAAIAPDLIVVGSTATAAFSRFLLGSTAERVVRHATCSVFVARREQA
;
A
#
# COMPACT_ATOMS: atom_id res chain seq x y z
N MET A 1 48.68 31.10 25.83
CA MET A 1 47.33 31.50 26.25
C MET A 1 46.49 31.60 25.00
N ALA A 2 45.70 30.61 24.72
CA ALA A 2 44.81 30.56 23.60
C ALA A 2 43.40 30.25 24.16
N ASP A 3 42.55 31.28 24.14
CA ASP A 3 41.17 31.18 24.60
C ASP A 3 40.34 30.41 23.59
N THR A 4 39.85 29.27 24.03
CA THR A 4 38.92 28.42 23.27
C THR A 4 37.52 28.94 23.54
N GLU A 5 37.01 29.79 22.66
CA GLU A 5 35.61 30.26 22.67
C GLU A 5 34.66 29.14 22.23
N THR A 6 34.03 28.51 23.23
CA THR A 6 32.99 27.51 23.00
C THR A 6 31.71 28.21 22.55
N THR A 7 31.45 28.23 21.26
CA THR A 7 30.19 28.71 20.67
C THR A 7 29.03 27.79 21.15
N LYS A 8 28.30 28.24 22.16
CA LYS A 8 27.03 27.61 22.59
C LYS A 8 26.01 27.76 21.45
N LEU A 9 25.76 26.68 20.74
CA LEU A 9 24.60 26.54 19.89
C LEU A 9 23.34 26.74 20.74
N LYS A 10 22.69 27.90 20.56
CA LYS A 10 21.42 28.21 21.16
C LYS A 10 20.37 27.27 20.56
N ALA A 11 19.93 26.28 21.32
CA ALA A 11 18.81 25.42 20.95
C ALA A 11 17.60 26.31 20.70
N SER A 12 17.18 26.43 19.43
CA SER A 12 15.92 27.07 19.07
C SER A 12 14.79 26.26 19.70
N SER A 13 13.95 26.93 20.47
CA SER A 13 12.74 26.32 21.02
C SER A 13 11.91 25.72 19.88
N PRO A 14 11.36 24.50 20.04
CA PRO A 14 10.53 23.87 19.02
C PRO A 14 9.33 24.75 18.74
N SER A 15 9.05 25.02 17.47
CA SER A 15 7.85 25.72 17.01
C SER A 15 6.59 25.08 17.61
N PRO A 16 5.64 25.88 18.12
CA PRO A 16 4.47 25.36 18.84
C PRO A 16 3.36 24.77 17.94
N HIS A 17 3.66 24.41 16.69
CA HIS A 17 2.68 23.76 15.82
C HIS A 17 3.14 22.36 15.45
N PRO A 18 2.74 21.32 16.19
CA PRO A 18 2.82 19.97 15.67
C PRO A 18 1.90 19.93 14.44
N ILE A 19 2.47 19.77 13.25
CA ILE A 19 1.69 19.39 12.06
C ILE A 19 1.19 17.99 12.37
N ALA A 20 -0.01 17.91 12.94
CA ALA A 20 -0.66 16.63 13.21
C ALA A 20 -1.13 16.08 11.85
N VAL A 21 -0.32 15.23 11.23
CA VAL A 21 -0.74 14.45 10.08
C VAL A 21 -1.83 13.50 10.57
N LYS A 22 -3.07 13.75 10.16
CA LYS A 22 -4.19 12.86 10.49
C LYS A 22 -4.32 11.83 9.38
N LEU A 23 -3.94 10.60 9.68
CA LEU A 23 -4.17 9.46 8.80
C LEU A 23 -5.59 8.93 9.06
N ARG A 24 -6.56 9.35 8.26
CA ARG A 24 -7.96 8.92 8.36
C ARG A 24 -8.26 7.73 7.47
N ARG A 25 -7.66 7.70 6.29
CA ARG A 25 -7.86 6.64 5.31
C ARG A 25 -6.53 6.21 4.72
N ILE A 26 -6.24 4.93 4.79
CA ILE A 26 -5.01 4.33 4.28
C ILE A 26 -5.39 3.25 3.26
N LEU A 27 -4.90 3.40 2.03
CA LEU A 27 -5.00 2.37 0.99
C LEU A 27 -3.78 1.47 1.08
N VAL A 28 -4.00 0.16 1.23
CA VAL A 28 -2.92 -0.84 1.32
C VAL A 28 -3.01 -1.78 0.13
N SER A 29 -2.00 -1.76 -0.73
CA SER A 29 -1.90 -2.71 -1.84
C SER A 29 -1.35 -4.04 -1.35
N VAL A 30 -2.17 -5.09 -1.44
CA VAL A 30 -1.88 -6.45 -0.98
C VAL A 30 -1.67 -7.35 -2.18
N TYR A 31 -0.47 -7.89 -2.35
CA TYR A 31 -0.16 -8.83 -3.42
C TYR A 31 -0.20 -10.30 -2.94
N LEU A 32 0.31 -10.58 -1.75
CA LEU A 32 0.35 -11.90 -1.12
C LEU A 32 0.03 -11.76 0.37
N GLU A 33 -0.35 -12.87 1.01
CA GLU A 33 -0.69 -12.98 2.44
C GLU A 33 0.39 -12.44 3.40
N THR A 34 1.64 -12.52 2.99
CA THR A 34 2.80 -12.10 3.77
C THR A 34 3.52 -10.96 3.07
N SER A 35 2.87 -9.82 2.92
CA SER A 35 3.52 -8.64 2.33
C SER A 35 4.04 -7.70 3.42
N ALA A 36 5.24 -7.14 3.23
CA ALA A 36 5.74 -6.08 4.11
C ALA A 36 4.74 -4.93 4.27
N ALA A 37 3.96 -4.66 3.23
CA ALA A 37 2.91 -3.64 3.26
C ALA A 37 1.84 -3.93 4.32
N LEU A 38 1.44 -5.21 4.48
CA LEU A 38 0.49 -5.62 5.51
C LEU A 38 1.08 -5.50 6.92
N ASP A 39 2.32 -5.93 7.10
CA ASP A 39 2.98 -5.88 8.41
C ASP A 39 3.07 -4.42 8.91
N TYR A 40 3.52 -3.50 8.06
CA TYR A 40 3.55 -2.07 8.40
C TYR A 40 2.15 -1.47 8.57
N ALA A 41 1.19 -1.86 7.75
CA ALA A 41 -0.18 -1.36 7.87
C ALA A 41 -0.84 -1.80 9.20
N LEU A 42 -0.57 -3.03 9.67
CA LEU A 42 -1.05 -3.51 10.97
C LEU A 42 -0.45 -2.71 12.14
N GLU A 43 0.82 -2.28 12.04
CA GLU A 43 1.39 -1.37 13.03
C GLU A 43 0.68 -0.01 13.03
N LEU A 44 0.34 0.51 11.85
CA LEU A 44 -0.43 1.75 11.70
C LEU A 44 -1.89 1.61 12.18
N ALA A 45 -2.43 0.38 12.25
CA ALA A 45 -3.79 0.13 12.73
C ALA A 45 -3.99 0.50 14.21
N LYS A 46 -2.90 0.69 14.96
CA LYS A 46 -2.92 1.19 16.34
C LYS A 46 -3.27 2.68 16.44
N ILE A 47 -3.29 3.42 15.30
CA ILE A 47 -3.69 4.84 15.26
C ILE A 47 -5.22 4.92 15.31
N PRO A 48 -5.81 5.52 16.36
CA PRO A 48 -7.26 5.57 16.53
C PRO A 48 -7.97 6.34 15.40
N GLY A 49 -9.09 5.80 14.95
CA GLY A 49 -9.95 6.45 13.96
C GLY A 49 -9.46 6.34 12.51
N THR A 50 -8.49 5.47 12.25
CA THR A 50 -8.01 5.18 10.90
C THR A 50 -8.88 4.10 10.24
N HIS A 51 -9.21 4.31 8.96
CA HIS A 51 -9.89 3.36 8.10
C HIS A 51 -8.91 2.80 7.07
N PHE A 52 -8.71 1.51 7.05
CA PHE A 52 -7.87 0.80 6.08
C PHE A 52 -8.73 0.25 4.93
N VAL A 53 -8.25 0.47 3.71
CA VAL A 53 -8.82 -0.14 2.51
C VAL A 53 -7.76 -1.08 1.95
N LEU A 54 -7.97 -2.39 2.08
CA LEU A 54 -7.08 -3.40 1.52
C LEU A 54 -7.48 -3.63 0.07
N LEU A 55 -6.53 -3.49 -0.83
CA LEU A 55 -6.73 -3.68 -2.25
C LEU A 55 -5.83 -4.81 -2.77
N ASN A 56 -6.44 -5.84 -3.34
CA ASN A 56 -5.74 -6.79 -4.21
C ASN A 56 -6.07 -6.48 -5.67
N VAL A 57 -5.07 -6.54 -6.53
CA VAL A 57 -5.25 -6.41 -7.97
C VAL A 57 -4.89 -7.72 -8.65
N ILE A 58 -5.88 -8.34 -9.27
CA ILE A 58 -5.68 -9.51 -10.11
C ILE A 58 -5.13 -9.05 -11.44
N GLU A 59 -3.84 -9.28 -11.66
CA GLU A 59 -3.18 -8.87 -12.88
C GLU A 59 -3.67 -9.68 -14.07
N THR A 60 -4.01 -8.96 -15.15
CA THR A 60 -4.36 -9.56 -16.43
C THR A 60 -3.13 -9.56 -17.34
N PRO A 61 -2.72 -10.72 -17.89
CA PRO A 61 -1.60 -10.81 -18.82
C PRO A 61 -1.77 -9.86 -20.01
N ARG A 62 -0.67 -9.27 -20.48
CA ARG A 62 -0.69 -8.36 -21.63
C ARG A 62 -1.26 -9.02 -22.90
N SER A 63 -0.98 -10.30 -23.09
CA SER A 63 -1.49 -11.12 -24.19
C SER A 63 -3.03 -11.23 -24.20
N GLU A 64 -3.65 -11.24 -23.03
CA GLU A 64 -5.10 -11.39 -22.90
C GLU A 64 -5.86 -10.07 -23.06
N ARG A 65 -5.19 -8.93 -22.81
CA ARG A 65 -5.81 -7.60 -22.92
C ARG A 65 -6.17 -7.18 -24.34
N ASN A 66 -5.41 -7.65 -25.33
CA ASN A 66 -5.53 -7.22 -26.74
C ASN A 66 -6.33 -8.18 -27.63
N LEU A 67 -6.71 -9.36 -27.18
CA LEU A 67 -7.21 -10.43 -28.03
C LEU A 67 -8.68 -10.80 -27.82
N GLY A 68 -9.47 -10.03 -27.07
CA GLY A 68 -10.85 -10.45 -26.77
C GLY A 68 -10.94 -11.80 -26.03
N ALA A 69 -9.80 -12.33 -25.56
CA ALA A 69 -9.70 -13.62 -24.87
C ALA A 69 -10.52 -13.69 -23.57
N PHE A 70 -10.92 -12.53 -23.02
CA PHE A 70 -11.92 -12.44 -21.96
C PHE A 70 -13.34 -12.78 -22.40
N ALA A 71 -13.59 -12.95 -23.70
CA ALA A 71 -14.93 -13.17 -24.22
C ALA A 71 -15.45 -14.60 -23.99
N SER A 72 -14.61 -15.58 -23.61
CA SER A 72 -15.11 -16.91 -23.30
C SER A 72 -15.72 -16.96 -21.89
N GLU A 73 -16.87 -17.59 -21.74
CA GLU A 73 -17.55 -17.76 -20.46
C GLU A 73 -16.66 -18.52 -19.45
N GLU A 74 -15.81 -19.44 -19.92
CA GLU A 74 -14.87 -20.16 -19.06
C GLU A 74 -13.82 -19.22 -18.42
N ASN A 75 -13.29 -18.27 -19.18
CA ASN A 75 -12.31 -17.30 -18.66
C ASN A 75 -12.96 -16.31 -17.69
N LYS A 76 -14.19 -15.90 -17.95
CA LYS A 76 -14.96 -15.08 -17.01
C LYS A 76 -15.20 -15.82 -15.70
N ALA A 77 -15.63 -17.06 -15.76
CA ALA A 77 -15.86 -17.88 -14.56
C ALA A 77 -14.59 -18.09 -13.74
N LYS A 78 -13.45 -18.37 -14.40
CA LYS A 78 -12.14 -18.48 -13.73
C LYS A 78 -11.72 -17.16 -13.06
N LEU A 79 -11.97 -16.05 -13.71
CA LEU A 79 -11.62 -14.74 -13.18
C LEU A 79 -12.49 -14.37 -11.96
N GLU A 80 -13.79 -14.63 -12.04
CA GLU A 80 -14.71 -14.39 -10.93
C GLU A 80 -14.38 -15.29 -9.74
N PHE A 81 -14.08 -16.57 -9.97
CA PHE A 81 -13.60 -17.46 -8.91
C PHE A 81 -12.34 -16.92 -8.22
N ARG A 82 -11.35 -16.45 -8.99
CA ARG A 82 -10.12 -15.83 -8.41
C ARG A 82 -10.45 -14.58 -7.61
N ARG A 83 -11.41 -13.78 -8.08
CA ARG A 83 -11.86 -12.57 -7.39
C ARG A 83 -12.52 -12.89 -6.05
N GLU A 84 -13.41 -13.87 -6.01
CA GLU A 84 -14.06 -14.34 -4.78
C GLU A 84 -13.03 -14.87 -3.78
N GLN A 85 -12.07 -15.68 -4.23
CA GLN A 85 -10.99 -16.19 -3.39
C GLN A 85 -10.14 -15.06 -2.81
N ALA A 86 -9.77 -14.08 -3.63
CA ALA A 86 -8.97 -12.93 -3.19
C ALA A 86 -9.75 -12.06 -2.18
N LEU A 87 -11.05 -11.85 -2.43
CA LEU A 87 -11.90 -11.06 -1.54
C LEU A 87 -12.04 -11.75 -0.17
N HIS A 88 -12.39 -13.04 -0.17
CA HIS A 88 -12.50 -13.82 1.07
C HIS A 88 -11.20 -13.80 1.88
N HIS A 89 -10.06 -13.90 1.20
CA HIS A 89 -8.76 -13.80 1.85
C HIS A 89 -8.54 -12.41 2.48
N LEU A 90 -8.84 -11.33 1.76
CA LEU A 90 -8.68 -9.97 2.30
C LEU A 90 -9.64 -9.68 3.46
N GLU A 91 -10.85 -10.24 3.44
CA GLU A 91 -11.81 -10.13 4.54
C GLU A 91 -11.26 -10.76 5.82
N ALA A 92 -10.65 -11.95 5.72
CA ALA A 92 -9.97 -12.58 6.85
C ALA A 92 -8.76 -11.77 7.36
N VAL A 93 -8.07 -11.05 6.49
CA VAL A 93 -7.03 -10.11 6.89
C VAL A 93 -7.63 -8.88 7.57
N CYS A 94 -8.76 -8.35 7.08
CA CYS A 94 -9.45 -7.22 7.70
C CYS A 94 -9.84 -7.49 9.15
N GLU A 95 -10.17 -8.73 9.52
CA GLU A 95 -10.45 -9.11 10.91
C GLU A 95 -9.29 -8.76 11.85
N LYS A 96 -8.03 -8.91 11.40
CA LYS A 96 -6.84 -8.55 12.18
C LYS A 96 -6.77 -7.04 12.46
N PHE A 97 -7.15 -6.22 11.49
CA PHE A 97 -7.24 -4.76 11.66
C PHE A 97 -8.35 -4.38 12.63
N GLN A 98 -9.50 -5.04 12.55
CA GLN A 98 -10.62 -4.82 13.45
C GLN A 98 -10.27 -5.21 14.89
N MET A 99 -9.54 -6.32 15.06
CA MET A 99 -9.01 -6.72 16.38
C MET A 99 -8.03 -5.71 16.96
N ALA A 100 -7.30 -4.99 16.09
CA ALA A 100 -6.42 -3.88 16.48
C ALA A 100 -7.18 -2.56 16.73
N GLY A 101 -8.52 -2.54 16.55
CA GLY A 101 -9.39 -1.37 16.79
C GLY A 101 -9.55 -0.44 15.58
N ALA A 102 -9.08 -0.82 14.40
CA ALA A 102 -9.22 -0.05 13.17
C ALA A 102 -10.43 -0.50 12.34
N LEU A 103 -11.00 0.43 11.56
CA LEU A 103 -11.94 0.07 10.50
C LEU A 103 -11.17 -0.52 9.32
N CYS A 104 -11.71 -1.58 8.69
CA CYS A 104 -11.10 -2.17 7.52
C CYS A 104 -12.14 -2.61 6.51
N THR A 105 -11.88 -2.34 5.24
CA THR A 105 -12.65 -2.83 4.09
C THR A 105 -11.73 -3.48 3.08
N ALA A 106 -12.25 -4.47 2.34
CA ALA A 106 -11.53 -5.23 1.34
C ALA A 106 -12.10 -4.96 -0.06
N ASN A 107 -11.22 -4.69 -1.01
CA ASN A 107 -11.56 -4.52 -2.42
C ASN A 107 -10.66 -5.38 -3.29
N VAL A 108 -11.22 -5.89 -4.39
CA VAL A 108 -10.49 -6.62 -5.44
C VAL A 108 -10.78 -5.97 -6.77
N ARG A 109 -9.73 -5.60 -7.48
CA ARG A 109 -9.79 -5.07 -8.85
C ARG A 109 -9.07 -5.99 -9.82
N ILE A 110 -9.38 -5.85 -11.10
CA ILE A 110 -8.79 -6.65 -12.17
C ILE A 110 -8.19 -5.68 -13.17
N GLY A 111 -6.88 -5.82 -13.44
CA GLY A 111 -6.24 -4.91 -14.39
C GLY A 111 -4.73 -4.84 -14.23
N ILE A 112 -4.18 -3.68 -14.51
CA ILE A 112 -2.76 -3.37 -14.31
C ILE A 112 -2.58 -2.87 -12.86
N PRO A 113 -1.72 -3.50 -12.06
CA PRO A 113 -1.64 -3.20 -10.63
C PRO A 113 -1.50 -1.71 -10.30
N HIS A 114 -0.55 -1.00 -10.92
CA HIS A 114 -0.37 0.43 -10.63
C HIS A 114 -1.53 1.31 -11.06
N ASP A 115 -2.20 1.00 -12.19
CA ASP A 115 -3.36 1.75 -12.66
C ASP A 115 -4.53 1.55 -11.71
N GLU A 116 -4.80 0.32 -11.31
CA GLU A 116 -5.91 0.01 -10.41
C GLU A 116 -5.69 0.55 -8.98
N ILE A 117 -4.45 0.60 -8.50
CA ILE A 117 -4.12 1.25 -7.22
C ILE A 117 -4.40 2.76 -7.31
N LEU A 118 -4.00 3.41 -8.40
CA LEU A 118 -4.23 4.84 -8.60
C LEU A 118 -5.71 5.16 -8.83
N ASN A 119 -6.44 4.31 -9.54
CA ASN A 119 -7.89 4.42 -9.72
C ASN A 119 -8.64 4.30 -8.38
N GLU A 120 -8.24 3.32 -7.55
CA GLU A 120 -8.80 3.18 -6.20
C GLU A 120 -8.47 4.41 -5.34
N ALA A 121 -7.23 4.88 -5.38
CA ALA A 121 -6.82 6.07 -4.66
C ALA A 121 -7.62 7.30 -5.08
N ALA A 122 -7.88 7.48 -6.38
CA ALA A 122 -8.71 8.57 -6.88
C ALA A 122 -10.17 8.48 -6.38
N ALA A 123 -10.71 7.25 -6.28
CA ALA A 123 -12.09 7.02 -5.82
C ALA A 123 -12.27 7.26 -4.32
N ILE A 124 -11.29 6.88 -3.49
CA ILE A 124 -11.44 6.92 -2.03
C ILE A 124 -10.71 8.10 -1.37
N ALA A 125 -9.86 8.83 -2.12
CA ALA A 125 -9.04 9.95 -1.63
C ALA A 125 -8.31 9.62 -0.31
N PRO A 126 -7.35 8.67 -0.30
CA PRO A 126 -6.63 8.28 0.90
C PRO A 126 -5.60 9.34 1.30
N ASP A 127 -5.26 9.40 2.59
CA ASP A 127 -4.16 10.23 3.10
C ASP A 127 -2.79 9.57 2.85
N LEU A 128 -2.79 8.23 2.76
CA LEU A 128 -1.59 7.43 2.56
C LEU A 128 -1.88 6.20 1.72
N ILE A 129 -0.99 5.91 0.77
CA ILE A 129 -0.94 4.61 0.08
C ILE A 129 0.25 3.82 0.62
N VAL A 130 0.03 2.56 1.00
CA VAL A 130 1.08 1.62 1.40
C VAL A 130 1.23 0.56 0.32
N VAL A 131 2.43 0.45 -0.25
CA VAL A 131 2.77 -0.54 -1.29
C VAL A 131 4.02 -1.31 -0.91
N GLY A 132 4.11 -2.57 -1.34
CA GLY A 132 5.34 -3.36 -1.21
C GLY A 132 6.40 -2.93 -2.24
N SER A 133 7.67 -3.02 -1.88
CA SER A 133 8.79 -2.61 -2.75
C SER A 133 9.04 -3.55 -3.93
N THR A 134 8.79 -4.84 -3.77
CA THR A 134 9.02 -5.86 -4.82
C THR A 134 8.12 -7.05 -4.65
N ALA A 135 7.70 -7.64 -5.77
CA ALA A 135 7.02 -8.94 -5.81
C ALA A 135 7.98 -10.12 -5.86
N THR A 136 9.27 -9.92 -6.16
CA THR A 136 10.25 -11.00 -6.33
C THR A 136 11.56 -10.72 -5.62
N ALA A 137 11.95 -11.62 -4.72
CA ALA A 137 13.16 -11.57 -3.90
C ALA A 137 14.49 -11.65 -4.67
N ALA A 138 14.48 -11.86 -5.99
CA ALA A 138 15.67 -12.22 -6.75
C ALA A 138 16.50 -11.06 -7.31
N PHE A 139 16.01 -9.83 -7.32
CA PHE A 139 16.72 -8.73 -7.97
C PHE A 139 16.87 -7.48 -7.09
N SER A 140 18.13 -7.28 -6.69
CA SER A 140 18.75 -6.01 -6.31
C SER A 140 18.10 -5.20 -5.17
N ARG A 141 18.85 -5.04 -4.09
CA ARG A 141 18.58 -4.17 -2.92
C ARG A 141 18.29 -2.70 -3.28
N PHE A 142 18.48 -2.32 -4.53
CA PHE A 142 18.41 -0.93 -5.00
C PHE A 142 17.23 -0.63 -5.92
N LEU A 143 16.47 -1.65 -6.38
CA LEU A 143 15.40 -1.42 -7.34
C LEU A 143 14.04 -1.38 -6.64
N LEU A 144 13.32 -0.31 -6.89
CA LEU A 144 11.90 -0.20 -6.60
C LEU A 144 11.14 -0.99 -7.67
N GLY A 145 10.19 -1.85 -7.27
CA GLY A 145 9.36 -2.58 -8.22
C GLY A 145 8.55 -1.63 -9.12
N SER A 146 8.31 -2.03 -10.36
CA SER A 146 7.64 -1.19 -11.37
C SER A 146 6.28 -0.66 -10.91
N THR A 147 5.52 -1.43 -10.14
CA THR A 147 4.24 -1.01 -9.56
C THR A 147 4.45 0.10 -8.53
N ALA A 148 5.35 -0.10 -7.58
CA ALA A 148 5.64 0.89 -6.54
C ALA A 148 6.22 2.18 -7.13
N GLU A 149 7.12 2.09 -8.10
CA GLU A 149 7.69 3.25 -8.80
C GLU A 149 6.60 4.08 -9.48
N ARG A 150 5.68 3.44 -10.20
CA ARG A 150 4.59 4.15 -10.88
C ARG A 150 3.61 4.77 -9.91
N VAL A 151 3.27 4.08 -8.83
CA VAL A 151 2.41 4.63 -7.77
C VAL A 151 3.06 5.87 -7.15
N VAL A 152 4.36 5.80 -6.78
CA VAL A 152 5.08 6.95 -6.21
C VAL A 152 5.10 8.16 -7.16
N ARG A 153 5.23 7.92 -8.47
CA ARG A 153 5.29 9.00 -9.47
C ARG A 153 3.94 9.69 -9.73
N HIS A 154 2.83 8.97 -9.55
CA HIS A 154 1.51 9.44 -10.01
C HIS A 154 0.49 9.61 -8.89
N ALA A 155 0.80 9.18 -7.67
CA ALA A 155 -0.09 9.37 -6.52
C ALA A 155 -0.24 10.86 -6.18
N THR A 156 -1.46 11.25 -5.81
CA THR A 156 -1.80 12.61 -5.34
C THR A 156 -1.72 12.75 -3.83
N CYS A 157 -1.38 11.68 -3.11
CA CYS A 157 -1.20 11.65 -1.66
C CYS A 157 0.16 11.04 -1.30
N SER A 158 0.48 10.98 -0.01
CA SER A 158 1.71 10.34 0.47
C SER A 158 1.75 8.86 0.11
N VAL A 159 2.95 8.34 -0.20
CA VAL A 159 3.17 6.92 -0.49
C VAL A 159 4.25 6.39 0.43
N PHE A 160 3.92 5.31 1.14
CA PHE A 160 4.86 4.53 1.93
C PHE A 160 5.22 3.24 1.18
N VAL A 161 6.49 3.08 0.89
CA VAL A 161 7.01 1.88 0.23
C VAL A 161 7.60 0.95 1.28
N ALA A 162 6.88 -0.12 1.59
CA ALA A 162 7.28 -1.12 2.57
C ALA A 162 8.33 -2.07 1.97
N ARG A 163 9.43 -2.26 2.70
CA ARG A 163 10.46 -3.25 2.37
C ARG A 163 10.54 -4.28 3.49
N ARG A 164 10.69 -5.55 3.10
CA ARG A 164 11.03 -6.58 4.07
C ARG A 164 12.53 -6.51 4.33
N GLU A 165 12.94 -6.43 5.59
CA GLU A 165 14.33 -6.69 5.95
C GLU A 165 14.65 -8.14 5.58
N GLN A 166 15.71 -8.33 4.83
CA GLN A 166 16.28 -9.66 4.61
C GLN A 166 17.22 -9.91 5.77
N ALA A 167 16.88 -10.89 6.58
CA ALA A 167 17.77 -11.44 7.59
C ALA A 167 18.99 -12.10 6.94
#